data_df7c5aac679753f174bf40ba16f181e4
#
_entry.id   df7c5aac679753f174bf40ba16f181e4
#
_cell.length_a   1.000
_cell.length_b   1.000
_cell.length_c   1.000
_cell.angle_alpha   90.00
_cell.angle_beta   90.00
_cell.angle_gamma   90.00
#
_symmetry.space_group_name_H-M   'P 1'
#
loop_
_entity.id
_entity.type
_entity.pdbx_description
1 polymer ?
#
loop_
_entity_poly.entity_id
_entity_poly.type
_entity_poly.pdbx_seq_one_letter_code
_entity_poly.pdbx_strand_id
1 'polypeptide(L)'
;EPSKNTTPDPITLNHHLSEMINKEIKICFIEVSSHGIFQKRVNGLDFKGMIFTNLTHDHLDYHKSFKDYRDTKKTVFDLLDNKSFALINIDDKNAKYMVQNTLAKVYSYSLKSKSNFSSRIIEQQLNGMLLSIESSEIWTKLIGKFNASNLLAIYSVGNLYNIDKIKLLTAI
;
A
#
# COMPACT_ATOMS: atom_id res chain seq x y z
N GLU A 1 -1.96 -13.00 -17.64
CA GLU A 1 -3.19 -13.81 -17.63
C GLU A 1 -4.36 -12.99 -17.08
N PRO A 2 -5.58 -13.11 -17.64
CA PRO A 2 -6.74 -12.44 -17.08
C PRO A 2 -7.08 -13.02 -15.71
N SER A 3 -6.96 -12.21 -14.66
CA SER A 3 -7.33 -12.61 -13.31
C SER A 3 -8.83 -12.41 -13.09
N LYS A 4 -9.51 -13.43 -12.53
CA LYS A 4 -10.92 -13.33 -12.14
C LYS A 4 -11.13 -12.47 -10.88
N ASN A 5 -10.10 -12.29 -10.09
CA ASN A 5 -10.14 -11.60 -8.81
C ASN A 5 -8.88 -10.75 -8.60
N THR A 6 -8.99 -9.60 -7.95
CA THR A 6 -7.86 -8.75 -7.55
C THR A 6 -6.83 -9.53 -6.73
N THR A 7 -7.28 -10.31 -5.74
CA THR A 7 -6.44 -11.25 -4.99
C THR A 7 -6.75 -12.66 -5.49
N PRO A 8 -5.80 -13.40 -6.08
CA PRO A 8 -6.00 -14.77 -6.55
C PRO A 8 -6.44 -15.71 -5.42
N ASP A 9 -6.97 -16.88 -5.78
CA ASP A 9 -7.19 -17.96 -4.82
C ASP A 9 -5.86 -18.49 -4.26
N PRO A 10 -5.85 -19.20 -3.10
CA PRO A 10 -4.61 -19.60 -2.44
C PRO A 10 -3.72 -20.51 -3.29
N ILE A 11 -4.31 -21.38 -4.12
CA ILE A 11 -3.53 -22.32 -4.96
C ILE A 11 -2.82 -21.55 -6.06
N THR A 12 -3.56 -20.72 -6.80
CA THR A 12 -3.02 -19.87 -7.86
C THR A 12 -1.96 -18.92 -7.32
N LEU A 13 -2.22 -18.30 -6.16
CA LEU A 13 -1.27 -17.37 -5.53
C LEU A 13 0.04 -18.07 -5.17
N ASN A 14 -0.01 -19.24 -4.52
CA ASN A 14 1.20 -19.99 -4.16
C ASN A 14 1.93 -20.51 -5.40
N HIS A 15 1.21 -20.89 -6.46
CA HIS A 15 1.82 -21.25 -7.73
C HIS A 15 2.62 -20.08 -8.32
N HIS A 16 2.04 -18.88 -8.40
CA HIS A 16 2.75 -17.69 -8.87
C HIS A 16 3.97 -17.34 -8.01
N LEU A 17 3.84 -17.42 -6.69
CA LEU A 17 4.97 -17.19 -5.79
C LEU A 17 6.11 -18.20 -6.01
N SER A 18 5.77 -19.47 -6.23
CA SER A 18 6.75 -20.52 -6.57
C SER A 18 7.46 -20.23 -7.90
N GLU A 19 6.72 -19.83 -8.93
CA GLU A 19 7.32 -19.41 -10.22
C GLU A 19 8.24 -18.21 -10.07
N MET A 20 7.85 -17.20 -9.24
CA MET A 20 8.66 -16.03 -8.95
C MET A 20 9.98 -16.42 -8.26
N ILE A 21 9.93 -17.36 -7.32
CA ILE A 21 11.14 -17.89 -6.66
C ILE A 21 12.06 -18.56 -7.67
N ASN A 22 11.52 -19.42 -8.55
CA ASN A 22 12.28 -20.11 -9.59
C ASN A 22 12.92 -19.13 -10.59
N LYS A 23 12.34 -17.95 -10.78
CA LYS A 23 12.86 -16.84 -11.59
C LYS A 23 13.73 -15.86 -10.81
N GLU A 24 14.10 -16.19 -9.57
CA GLU A 24 14.92 -15.34 -8.67
C GLU A 24 14.34 -13.94 -8.40
N ILE A 25 13.02 -13.77 -8.50
CA ILE A 25 12.37 -12.51 -8.17
C ILE A 25 12.49 -12.28 -6.67
N LYS A 26 13.00 -11.12 -6.29
CA LYS A 26 13.31 -10.80 -4.88
C LYS A 26 12.16 -10.11 -4.14
N ILE A 27 11.28 -9.42 -4.86
CA ILE A 27 10.19 -8.64 -4.28
C ILE A 27 8.92 -8.88 -5.09
N CYS A 28 7.84 -9.19 -4.41
CA CYS A 28 6.50 -9.31 -4.98
C CYS A 28 5.57 -8.32 -4.30
N PHE A 29 4.83 -7.55 -5.07
CA PHE A 29 3.74 -6.71 -4.61
C PHE A 29 2.41 -7.38 -4.92
N ILE A 30 1.52 -7.41 -3.94
CA ILE A 30 0.20 -8.00 -4.08
C ILE A 30 -0.87 -7.03 -3.56
N GLU A 31 -1.94 -6.87 -4.30
CA GLU A 31 -3.13 -6.19 -3.81
C GLU A 31 -3.99 -7.16 -3.01
N VAL A 32 -4.20 -6.83 -1.72
CA VAL A 32 -4.96 -7.66 -0.79
C VAL A 32 -6.35 -7.05 -0.59
N SER A 33 -7.33 -7.57 -1.32
CA SER A 33 -8.73 -7.15 -1.21
C SER A 33 -9.37 -7.62 0.09
N SER A 34 -10.39 -6.90 0.57
CA SER A 34 -11.15 -7.33 1.76
C SER A 34 -11.81 -8.70 1.57
N HIS A 35 -12.27 -9.02 0.36
CA HIS A 35 -12.76 -10.36 -0.01
C HIS A 35 -11.66 -11.41 0.13
N GLY A 36 -10.44 -11.11 -0.36
CA GLY A 36 -9.29 -12.00 -0.25
C GLY A 36 -8.92 -12.29 1.20
N ILE A 37 -8.98 -11.28 2.06
CA ILE A 37 -8.75 -11.44 3.51
C ILE A 37 -9.85 -12.29 4.13
N PHE A 38 -11.11 -11.93 3.93
CA PHE A 38 -12.25 -12.64 4.49
C PHE A 38 -12.27 -14.12 4.09
N GLN A 39 -11.96 -14.40 2.82
CA GLN A 39 -11.88 -15.76 2.26
C GLN A 39 -10.54 -16.44 2.54
N LYS A 40 -9.67 -15.84 3.38
CA LYS A 40 -8.37 -16.40 3.78
C LYS A 40 -7.42 -16.73 2.61
N ARG A 41 -7.55 -16.00 1.48
CA ARG A 41 -6.74 -16.26 0.27
C ARG A 41 -5.25 -16.01 0.47
N VAL A 42 -4.90 -15.16 1.42
CA VAL A 42 -3.51 -14.80 1.77
C VAL A 42 -3.05 -15.41 3.09
N ASN A 43 -3.82 -16.36 3.65
CA ASN A 43 -3.46 -17.02 4.90
C ASN A 43 -2.16 -17.82 4.74
N GLY A 44 -1.29 -17.76 5.74
CA GLY A 44 -0.01 -18.48 5.74
C GLY A 44 1.10 -17.76 4.95
N LEU A 45 0.84 -16.57 4.38
CA LEU A 45 1.91 -15.75 3.80
C LEU A 45 2.56 -14.86 4.86
N ASP A 46 3.88 -14.85 4.87
CA ASP A 46 4.68 -13.93 5.69
C ASP A 46 4.94 -12.64 4.92
N PHE A 47 4.22 -11.59 5.27
CA PHE A 47 4.38 -10.29 4.63
C PHE A 47 5.56 -9.51 5.23
N LYS A 48 6.48 -9.07 4.38
CA LYS A 48 7.57 -8.17 4.78
C LYS A 48 7.06 -6.78 5.14
N GLY A 49 5.95 -6.37 4.55
CA GLY A 49 5.30 -5.11 4.86
C GLY A 49 3.88 -5.06 4.35
N MET A 50 3.09 -4.19 4.96
CA MET A 50 1.72 -3.90 4.57
C MET A 50 1.53 -2.40 4.39
N ILE A 51 0.82 -2.02 3.32
CA ILE A 51 0.57 -0.63 2.99
C ILE A 51 -0.93 -0.35 3.11
N PHE A 52 -1.29 0.62 3.93
CA PHE A 52 -2.64 1.16 4.01
C PHE A 52 -2.73 2.45 3.21
N THR A 53 -3.44 2.43 2.10
CA THR A 53 -3.62 3.59 1.24
C THR A 53 -4.84 4.43 1.63
N ASN A 54 -6.01 3.82 1.71
CA ASN A 54 -7.26 4.43 2.14
C ASN A 54 -8.34 3.39 2.42
N LEU A 55 -9.44 3.85 3.00
CA LEU A 55 -10.65 3.08 3.20
C LEU A 55 -11.87 3.89 2.75
N THR A 56 -12.44 3.52 1.62
CA THR A 56 -13.66 4.12 1.06
C THR A 56 -14.90 3.31 1.44
N HIS A 57 -16.09 3.90 1.24
CA HIS A 57 -17.35 3.20 1.48
C HIS A 57 -17.69 2.25 0.32
N ASP A 58 -16.78 1.32 0.02
CA ASP A 58 -16.94 0.31 -1.02
C ASP A 58 -17.24 -1.07 -0.42
N HIS A 59 -17.73 -2.00 -1.25
CA HIS A 59 -17.93 -3.41 -0.88
C HIS A 59 -18.92 -3.65 0.28
N LEU A 60 -19.85 -2.73 0.53
CA LEU A 60 -20.92 -2.90 1.54
C LEU A 60 -22.00 -3.91 1.12
N ASP A 61 -22.01 -4.30 -0.14
CA ASP A 61 -22.77 -5.43 -0.68
C ASP A 61 -22.28 -6.77 -0.16
N TYR A 62 -21.00 -6.88 0.15
CA TYR A 62 -20.37 -8.10 0.65
C TYR A 62 -20.20 -8.08 2.17
N HIS A 63 -19.79 -6.97 2.75
CA HIS A 63 -19.63 -6.80 4.19
C HIS A 63 -20.93 -6.29 4.83
N LYS A 64 -21.34 -6.89 5.96
CA LYS A 64 -22.58 -6.51 6.66
C LYS A 64 -22.60 -5.04 7.11
N SER A 65 -21.44 -4.43 7.31
CA SER A 65 -21.28 -3.05 7.74
C SER A 65 -19.90 -2.49 7.35
N PHE A 66 -19.79 -1.17 7.36
CA PHE A 66 -18.48 -0.50 7.22
C PHE A 66 -17.49 -0.94 8.32
N LYS A 67 -17.99 -1.21 9.52
CA LYS A 67 -17.19 -1.71 10.63
C LYS A 67 -16.58 -3.07 10.28
N ASP A 68 -17.39 -4.02 9.79
CA ASP A 68 -16.91 -5.35 9.41
C ASP A 68 -15.88 -5.27 8.28
N TYR A 69 -16.12 -4.40 7.28
CA TYR A 69 -15.17 -4.14 6.20
C TYR A 69 -13.83 -3.60 6.73
N ARG A 70 -13.87 -2.59 7.58
CA ARG A 70 -12.68 -2.01 8.21
C ARG A 70 -11.94 -3.02 9.08
N ASP A 71 -12.67 -3.74 9.93
CA ASP A 71 -12.10 -4.72 10.86
C ASP A 71 -11.48 -5.91 10.10
N THR A 72 -12.11 -6.34 8.99
CA THR A 72 -11.54 -7.32 8.08
C THR A 72 -10.19 -6.84 7.52
N LYS A 73 -10.12 -5.62 7.00
CA LYS A 73 -8.84 -5.07 6.50
C LYS A 73 -7.77 -4.92 7.58
N LYS A 74 -8.17 -4.65 8.82
CA LYS A 74 -7.26 -4.53 9.95
C LYS A 74 -6.53 -5.84 10.26
N THR A 75 -7.18 -6.98 10.09
CA THR A 75 -6.61 -8.29 10.48
C THR A 75 -5.25 -8.58 9.87
N VAL A 76 -4.99 -8.14 8.62
CA VAL A 76 -3.68 -8.38 7.99
C VAL A 76 -2.57 -7.51 8.57
N PHE A 77 -2.89 -6.36 9.18
CA PHE A 77 -1.93 -5.54 9.92
C PHE A 77 -1.64 -6.15 11.31
N ASP A 78 -2.65 -6.76 11.93
CA ASP A 78 -2.49 -7.41 13.23
C ASP A 78 -1.65 -8.69 13.15
N LEU A 79 -1.56 -9.31 11.95
CA LEU A 79 -0.73 -10.49 11.70
C LEU A 79 0.75 -10.18 11.41
N LEU A 80 1.11 -8.91 11.21
CA LEU A 80 2.49 -8.53 10.96
C LEU A 80 3.34 -8.73 12.23
N ASP A 81 4.51 -9.30 12.05
CA ASP A 81 5.50 -9.50 13.11
C ASP A 81 6.39 -8.27 13.33
N ASN A 82 7.29 -8.34 14.29
CA ASN A 82 8.22 -7.27 14.63
C ASN A 82 9.37 -7.08 13.63
N LYS A 83 9.51 -7.96 12.63
CA LYS A 83 10.49 -7.86 11.52
C LYS A 83 9.89 -7.23 10.28
N SER A 84 8.59 -7.01 10.30
CA SER A 84 7.80 -6.41 9.22
C SER A 84 7.60 -4.92 9.43
N PHE A 85 7.08 -4.22 8.42
CA PHE A 85 6.66 -2.83 8.53
C PHE A 85 5.19 -2.65 8.16
N ALA A 86 4.56 -1.63 8.74
CA ALA A 86 3.26 -1.13 8.35
C ALA A 86 3.41 0.32 7.88
N LEU A 87 3.12 0.60 6.61
CA LEU A 87 3.13 1.95 6.05
C LEU A 87 1.68 2.45 5.92
N ILE A 88 1.34 3.55 6.58
CA ILE A 88 -0.05 4.04 6.64
C ILE A 88 -0.20 5.46 6.10
N ASN A 89 -1.25 5.69 5.34
CA ASN A 89 -1.69 7.01 4.92
C ASN A 89 -2.45 7.71 6.05
N ILE A 90 -1.80 8.61 6.76
CA ILE A 90 -2.45 9.34 7.87
C ILE A 90 -3.43 10.43 7.44
N ASP A 91 -3.57 10.67 6.13
CA ASP A 91 -4.65 11.50 5.60
C ASP A 91 -6.02 10.81 5.66
N ASP A 92 -6.03 9.46 5.80
CA ASP A 92 -7.24 8.68 6.06
C ASP A 92 -7.47 8.53 7.57
N LYS A 93 -8.69 8.83 8.01
CA LYS A 93 -9.11 8.78 9.41
C LYS A 93 -8.98 7.40 10.06
N ASN A 94 -8.98 6.32 9.27
CA ASN A 94 -8.88 4.95 9.76
C ASN A 94 -7.42 4.46 9.91
N ALA A 95 -6.43 5.24 9.46
CA ALA A 95 -5.03 4.82 9.44
C ALA A 95 -4.52 4.35 10.81
N LYS A 96 -4.77 5.12 11.86
CA LYS A 96 -4.35 4.76 13.22
C LYS A 96 -5.04 3.49 13.72
N TYR A 97 -6.29 3.29 13.34
CA TYR A 97 -7.04 2.09 13.71
C TYR A 97 -6.43 0.82 13.08
N MET A 98 -5.98 0.90 11.82
CA MET A 98 -5.38 -0.25 11.12
C MET A 98 -4.17 -0.83 11.86
N VAL A 99 -3.38 0.00 12.51
CA VAL A 99 -2.12 -0.40 13.15
C VAL A 99 -2.19 -0.47 14.69
N GLN A 100 -3.38 -0.44 15.25
CA GLN A 100 -3.58 -0.37 16.69
C GLN A 100 -2.96 -1.54 17.46
N ASN A 101 -2.96 -2.75 16.87
CA ASN A 101 -2.50 -3.98 17.52
C ASN A 101 -1.29 -4.62 16.79
N THR A 102 -0.75 -3.97 15.77
CA THR A 102 0.38 -4.52 15.02
C THR A 102 1.65 -4.56 15.86
N LEU A 103 2.46 -5.59 15.68
CA LEU A 103 3.82 -5.66 16.22
C LEU A 103 4.86 -5.08 15.26
N ALA A 104 4.44 -4.78 14.02
CA ALA A 104 5.32 -4.25 12.99
C ALA A 104 5.78 -2.82 13.30
N LYS A 105 6.92 -2.44 12.72
CA LYS A 105 7.37 -1.05 12.76
C LYS A 105 6.47 -0.16 11.91
N VAL A 106 5.80 0.80 12.54
CA VAL A 106 4.83 1.69 11.85
C VAL A 106 5.54 2.90 11.25
N TYR A 107 5.27 3.14 9.97
CA TYR A 107 5.66 4.33 9.23
C TYR A 107 4.41 5.02 8.68
N SER A 108 4.49 6.33 8.55
CA SER A 108 3.39 7.15 8.06
C SER A 108 3.77 7.94 6.81
N TYR A 109 2.82 8.14 5.92
CA TYR A 109 2.95 9.10 4.83
C TYR A 109 1.73 10.00 4.72
N SER A 110 1.90 11.20 4.17
CA SER A 110 0.84 12.21 4.08
C SER A 110 1.13 13.27 3.02
N LEU A 111 0.07 13.76 2.39
CA LEU A 111 0.08 14.96 1.57
C LEU A 111 -0.31 16.23 2.34
N LYS A 112 -0.81 16.11 3.58
CA LYS A 112 -1.40 17.22 4.35
C LYS A 112 -0.63 17.55 5.62
N SER A 113 -0.02 16.53 6.24
CA SER A 113 0.51 16.63 7.59
C SER A 113 1.96 16.16 7.65
N LYS A 114 2.68 16.58 8.69
CA LYS A 114 4.02 16.04 8.97
C LYS A 114 3.93 14.55 9.26
N SER A 115 4.76 13.77 8.59
CA SER A 115 4.80 12.32 8.67
C SER A 115 6.23 11.82 8.42
N ASN A 116 6.46 10.50 8.44
CA ASN A 116 7.77 9.94 8.08
C ASN A 116 8.14 10.27 6.62
N PHE A 117 7.14 10.21 5.72
CA PHE A 117 7.28 10.58 4.32
C PHE A 117 6.21 11.59 3.95
N SER A 118 6.61 12.74 3.45
CA SER A 118 5.68 13.81 3.13
C SER A 118 5.88 14.30 1.69
N SER A 119 4.77 14.62 1.05
CA SER A 119 4.75 15.26 -0.26
C SER A 119 3.65 16.32 -0.30
N ARG A 120 3.76 17.23 -1.25
CA ARG A 120 2.71 18.20 -1.59
C ARG A 120 2.60 18.37 -3.08
N ILE A 121 1.41 18.61 -3.57
CA ILE A 121 1.19 19.06 -4.95
C ILE A 121 1.52 20.54 -4.99
N ILE A 122 2.51 20.91 -5.80
CA ILE A 122 2.88 22.32 -6.04
C ILE A 122 1.97 22.90 -7.11
N GLU A 123 1.82 22.16 -8.22
CA GLU A 123 1.05 22.57 -9.38
C GLU A 123 0.38 21.34 -10.01
N GLN A 124 -0.81 21.54 -10.59
CA GLN A 124 -1.51 20.51 -11.34
C GLN A 124 -2.05 21.12 -12.64
N GLN A 125 -1.75 20.44 -13.74
CA GLN A 125 -2.20 20.77 -15.10
C GLN A 125 -2.94 19.57 -15.71
N LEU A 126 -3.54 19.75 -16.91
CA LEU A 126 -4.23 18.67 -17.62
C LEU A 126 -3.30 17.53 -18.07
N ASN A 127 -2.01 17.81 -18.24
CA ASN A 127 -1.01 16.88 -18.73
C ASN A 127 -0.06 16.34 -17.64
N GLY A 128 -0.31 16.68 -16.36
CA GLY A 128 0.53 16.21 -15.27
C GLY A 128 0.45 17.07 -14.02
N MET A 129 1.30 16.77 -13.05
CA MET A 129 1.44 17.55 -11.82
C MET A 129 2.90 17.64 -11.37
N LEU A 130 3.23 18.76 -10.73
CA LEU A 130 4.49 18.97 -10.03
C LEU A 130 4.32 18.61 -8.56
N LEU A 131 5.11 17.68 -8.09
CA LEU A 131 5.14 17.22 -6.71
C LEU A 131 6.44 17.66 -6.03
N SER A 132 6.35 18.05 -4.76
CA SER A 132 7.50 18.15 -3.87
C SER A 132 7.52 16.95 -2.94
N ILE A 133 8.50 16.07 -3.09
CA ILE A 133 8.73 14.91 -2.22
C ILE A 133 10.05 15.12 -1.48
N GLU A 134 10.00 15.27 -0.15
CA GLU A 134 11.18 15.49 0.68
C GLU A 134 12.13 16.59 0.11
N SER A 135 11.57 17.74 -0.24
CA SER A 135 12.27 18.91 -0.81
C SER A 135 12.83 18.70 -2.23
N SER A 136 12.50 17.62 -2.91
CA SER A 136 12.81 17.41 -4.32
C SER A 136 11.56 17.62 -5.16
N GLU A 137 11.66 18.39 -6.22
CA GLU A 137 10.55 18.65 -7.14
C GLU A 137 10.63 17.67 -8.30
N ILE A 138 9.52 17.03 -8.61
CA ILE A 138 9.38 16.10 -9.72
C ILE A 138 8.10 16.38 -10.51
N TRP A 139 8.20 16.27 -11.83
CA TRP A 139 7.03 16.29 -12.70
C TRP A 139 6.59 14.89 -13.05
N THR A 140 5.30 14.58 -12.85
CA THR A 140 4.69 13.32 -13.28
C THR A 140 3.53 13.58 -14.25
N LYS A 141 3.33 12.67 -15.20
CA LYS A 141 2.18 12.69 -16.12
C LYS A 141 0.85 12.31 -15.45
N LEU A 142 0.91 11.72 -14.26
CA LEU A 142 -0.28 11.40 -13.50
C LEU A 142 -0.88 12.67 -12.91
N ILE A 143 -2.20 12.72 -12.83
CA ILE A 143 -2.95 13.85 -12.27
C ILE A 143 -3.83 13.41 -11.11
N GLY A 144 -4.15 14.34 -10.23
CA GLY A 144 -5.07 14.11 -9.13
C GLY A 144 -4.41 13.67 -7.82
N LYS A 145 -5.06 14.09 -6.74
CA LYS A 145 -4.57 13.89 -5.37
C LYS A 145 -4.36 12.42 -4.99
N PHE A 146 -5.23 11.53 -5.50
CA PHE A 146 -5.08 10.10 -5.22
C PHE A 146 -3.81 9.53 -5.84
N ASN A 147 -3.45 9.96 -7.06
CA ASN A 147 -2.18 9.57 -7.69
C ASN A 147 -0.97 10.14 -6.95
N ALA A 148 -1.02 11.39 -6.50
CA ALA A 148 0.04 11.96 -5.67
C ALA A 148 0.27 11.14 -4.39
N SER A 149 -0.83 10.70 -3.73
CA SER A 149 -0.77 9.84 -2.55
C SER A 149 -0.18 8.45 -2.87
N ASN A 150 -0.58 7.85 -3.99
CA ASN A 150 -0.06 6.56 -4.42
C ASN A 150 1.43 6.63 -4.77
N LEU A 151 1.86 7.68 -5.48
CA LEU A 151 3.28 7.90 -5.80
C LEU A 151 4.13 8.09 -4.53
N LEU A 152 3.60 8.81 -3.54
CA LEU A 152 4.27 8.96 -2.25
C LEU A 152 4.37 7.61 -1.52
N ALA A 153 3.34 6.76 -1.58
CA ALA A 153 3.41 5.40 -1.01
C ALA A 153 4.50 4.56 -1.69
N ILE A 154 4.59 4.61 -3.04
CA ILE A 154 5.63 3.92 -3.81
C ILE A 154 7.02 4.43 -3.41
N TYR A 155 7.22 5.75 -3.37
CA TYR A 155 8.47 6.37 -2.90
C TYR A 155 8.83 5.90 -1.49
N SER A 156 7.87 5.90 -0.57
CA SER A 156 8.07 5.51 0.82
C SER A 156 8.54 4.06 0.94
N VAL A 157 7.90 3.14 0.20
CA VAL A 157 8.31 1.73 0.18
C VAL A 157 9.72 1.57 -0.39
N GLY A 158 10.02 2.23 -1.50
CA GLY A 158 11.36 2.18 -2.09
C GLY A 158 12.43 2.69 -1.12
N ASN A 159 12.14 3.74 -0.36
CA ASN A 159 13.03 4.27 0.68
C ASN A 159 13.21 3.26 1.82
N LEU A 160 12.15 2.57 2.26
CA LEU A 160 12.23 1.51 3.29
C LEU A 160 13.08 0.30 2.82
N TYR A 161 13.17 0.08 1.52
CA TYR A 161 14.08 -0.90 0.92
C TYR A 161 15.48 -0.34 0.59
N ASN A 162 15.81 0.87 1.05
CA ASN A 162 17.08 1.55 0.81
C ASN A 162 17.42 1.71 -0.69
N ILE A 163 16.41 1.86 -1.53
CA ILE A 163 16.62 2.18 -2.94
C ILE A 163 17.09 3.64 -3.02
N ASP A 164 18.07 3.88 -3.87
CA ASP A 164 18.64 5.22 -4.08
C ASP A 164 17.56 6.27 -4.43
N LYS A 165 17.62 7.43 -3.79
CA LYS A 165 16.63 8.49 -3.91
C LYS A 165 16.44 8.96 -5.35
N ILE A 166 17.53 9.11 -6.11
CA ILE A 166 17.47 9.58 -7.50
C ILE A 166 16.74 8.56 -8.36
N LYS A 167 17.04 7.26 -8.18
CA LYS A 167 16.34 6.17 -8.88
C LYS A 167 14.85 6.17 -8.56
N LEU A 168 14.47 6.36 -7.29
CA LEU A 168 13.07 6.43 -6.89
C LEU A 168 12.35 7.61 -7.54
N LEU A 169 12.94 8.80 -7.50
CA LEU A 169 12.33 10.01 -8.07
C LEU A 169 12.26 9.94 -9.59
N THR A 170 13.18 9.24 -10.25
CA THR A 170 13.14 9.03 -11.71
C THR A 170 12.08 8.02 -12.14
N ALA A 171 11.76 7.05 -11.28
CA ALA A 171 10.76 6.00 -11.55
C ALA A 171 9.31 6.45 -11.33
N ILE A 172 9.08 7.58 -10.67
CA ILE A 172 7.77 8.16 -10.34
C ILE A 172 7.34 9.18 -11.41
#